data_a223fbc82793e0bd2a9316db613b1557
#
_entry.id   a223fbc82793e0bd2a9316db613b1557
#
_cell.length_a   1.000
_cell.length_b   1.000
_cell.length_c   1.000
_cell.angle_alpha   90.00
_cell.angle_beta   90.00
_cell.angle_gamma   90.00
#
_symmetry.space_group_name_H-M   'P 1'
#
loop_
_entity.id
_entity.type
_entity.pdbx_description
1 polymer ?
#
loop_
_entity_poly.entity_id
_entity_poly.type
_entity_poly.pdbx_seq_one_letter_code
_entity_poly.pdbx_strand_id
1 'polypeptide(L)'
;MKKYTLEDMENFERDDYGFLICPSGDYTEISSFGEGCSFGEECIFGAGCSFGGWCSFGERCSFGGWYSFGERCSFGAGCSCENGRVFKAIVSFEGAGRERRKTYCFLLEDNTIFVRCGCFSGTESEFIEEIHKTHAGTPHEDVYLSFFDAAKKALQAIAKDR
;
A
#
# COMPACT_ATOMS: atom_id res chain seq x y z
N MET A 1 12.72 17.50 -10.41
CA MET A 1 12.51 17.03 -9.03
C MET A 1 13.80 16.40 -8.54
N LYS A 2 14.18 16.70 -7.32
CA LYS A 2 15.45 16.19 -6.77
C LYS A 2 15.39 14.70 -6.48
N LYS A 3 16.43 14.00 -6.87
CA LYS A 3 16.59 12.57 -6.60
C LYS A 3 17.41 12.39 -5.31
N TYR A 4 16.86 11.59 -4.38
CA TYR A 4 17.51 11.36 -3.09
C TYR A 4 18.14 9.96 -3.03
N THR A 5 19.22 9.86 -2.28
CA THR A 5 19.96 8.64 -2.01
C THR A 5 19.83 8.27 -0.53
N LEU A 6 20.27 7.05 -0.17
CA LEU A 6 20.33 6.66 1.25
C LEU A 6 21.22 7.61 2.05
N GLU A 7 22.32 8.05 1.47
CA GLU A 7 23.20 9.01 2.13
C GLU A 7 22.49 10.33 2.43
N ASP A 8 21.66 10.81 1.48
CA ASP A 8 20.87 12.01 1.72
C ASP A 8 19.94 11.83 2.91
N MET A 9 19.30 10.65 3.02
CA MET A 9 18.36 10.38 4.11
C MET A 9 19.03 10.38 5.49
N GLU A 10 20.30 10.00 5.57
CA GLU A 10 21.06 10.05 6.83
C GLU A 10 21.19 11.46 7.37
N ASN A 11 21.07 12.46 6.51
CA ASN A 11 21.19 13.88 6.85
C ASN A 11 19.84 14.59 7.00
N PHE A 12 18.72 13.89 6.84
CA PHE A 12 17.40 14.48 7.03
C PHE A 12 17.14 14.76 8.51
N GLU A 13 16.36 15.78 8.77
CA GLU A 13 15.99 16.16 10.13
C GLU A 13 14.86 15.27 10.65
N ARG A 14 14.73 15.25 11.98
CA ARG A 14 13.60 14.59 12.64
C ARG A 14 12.72 15.66 13.30
N ASP A 15 11.43 15.38 13.37
CA ASP A 15 10.50 16.26 14.06
C ASP A 15 10.56 16.00 15.58
N ASP A 16 9.73 16.73 16.34
CA ASP A 16 9.69 16.63 17.80
C ASP A 16 9.27 15.25 18.32
N TYR A 17 8.63 14.45 17.48
CA TYR A 17 8.18 13.09 17.81
C TYR A 17 9.14 12.00 17.33
N GLY A 18 10.25 12.41 16.72
CA GLY A 18 11.26 11.47 16.21
C GLY A 18 11.02 10.97 14.80
N PHE A 19 10.02 11.47 14.10
CA PHE A 19 9.77 11.09 12.70
C PHE A 19 10.78 11.74 11.77
N LEU A 20 11.30 10.97 10.82
CA LEU A 20 12.23 11.47 9.83
C LEU A 20 11.49 12.32 8.79
N ILE A 21 11.90 13.57 8.66
CA ILE A 21 11.28 14.49 7.70
C ILE A 21 11.93 14.28 6.34
N CYS A 22 11.19 13.69 5.39
CA CYS A 22 11.68 13.39 4.05
C CYS A 22 11.03 14.35 3.04
N PRO A 23 11.82 15.24 2.43
CA PRO A 23 11.27 16.23 1.49
C PRO A 23 10.60 15.60 0.27
N SER A 24 9.77 16.37 -0.41
CA SER A 24 9.23 15.99 -1.71
C SER A 24 10.37 15.68 -2.68
N GLY A 25 10.30 14.58 -3.38
CA GLY A 25 11.35 14.22 -4.32
C GLY A 25 11.23 12.82 -4.88
N ASP A 26 12.26 12.44 -5.59
CA ASP A 26 12.38 11.15 -6.25
C ASP A 26 13.21 10.20 -5.38
N TYR A 27 12.56 9.15 -4.89
CA TYR A 27 13.16 8.12 -4.03
C TYR A 27 13.32 6.78 -4.75
N THR A 28 13.30 6.79 -6.08
CA THR A 28 13.31 5.55 -6.88
C THR A 28 14.58 4.72 -6.75
N GLU A 29 15.68 5.30 -6.27
CA GLU A 29 16.92 4.55 -6.03
C GLU A 29 16.97 3.84 -4.68
N ILE A 30 15.98 4.08 -3.81
CA ILE A 30 15.94 3.50 -2.47
C ILE A 30 14.80 2.48 -2.41
N SER A 31 15.09 1.29 -1.94
CA SER A 31 14.09 0.21 -1.89
C SER A 31 13.66 -0.16 -0.47
N SER A 32 14.34 0.36 0.56
CA SER A 32 13.97 0.04 1.95
C SER A 32 14.02 1.29 2.81
N PHE A 33 12.91 1.56 3.48
CA PHE A 33 12.75 2.71 4.36
C PHE A 33 12.39 2.23 5.76
N GLY A 34 13.02 2.79 6.78
CA GLY A 34 12.74 2.44 8.17
C GLY A 34 11.39 2.95 8.65
N GLU A 35 11.10 2.66 9.92
CA GLU A 35 9.88 3.18 10.55
C GLU A 35 9.91 4.69 10.71
N GLY A 36 8.72 5.28 10.74
CA GLY A 36 8.56 6.67 11.12
C GLY A 36 9.12 7.67 10.11
N CYS A 37 9.06 7.36 8.83
CA CYS A 37 9.41 8.31 7.78
C CYS A 37 8.18 9.14 7.42
N SER A 38 8.33 10.46 7.40
CA SER A 38 7.28 11.38 7.00
C SER A 38 7.66 12.01 5.66
N PHE A 39 7.04 11.54 4.60
CA PHE A 39 7.33 12.00 3.24
C PHE A 39 6.44 13.17 2.85
N GLY A 40 7.01 14.17 2.20
CA GLY A 40 6.28 15.29 1.66
C GLY A 40 5.37 14.87 0.49
N GLU A 41 4.70 15.84 -0.09
CA GLU A 41 3.82 15.57 -1.24
C GLU A 41 4.62 15.26 -2.51
N GLU A 42 3.97 14.55 -3.43
CA GLU A 42 4.50 14.26 -4.77
C GLU A 42 5.79 13.43 -4.78
N CYS A 43 6.05 12.65 -3.72
CA CYS A 43 7.18 11.73 -3.72
C CYS A 43 6.95 10.57 -4.69
N ILE A 44 8.03 10.11 -5.33
CA ILE A 44 8.00 9.01 -6.29
C ILE A 44 8.82 7.84 -5.73
N PHE A 45 8.20 6.68 -5.65
CA PHE A 45 8.85 5.45 -5.19
C PHE A 45 8.82 4.41 -6.30
N GLY A 46 9.94 3.71 -6.47
CA GLY A 46 10.06 2.65 -7.47
C GLY A 46 9.39 1.36 -7.05
N ALA A 47 9.47 0.35 -7.91
CA ALA A 47 8.97 -0.99 -7.60
C ALA A 47 9.81 -1.66 -6.54
N GLY A 48 9.19 -2.52 -5.74
CA GLY A 48 9.90 -3.32 -4.73
C GLY A 48 10.28 -2.55 -3.47
N CYS A 49 9.62 -1.44 -3.18
CA CYS A 49 9.90 -0.67 -1.97
C CYS A 49 9.24 -1.27 -0.74
N SER A 50 9.97 -1.29 0.37
CA SER A 50 9.41 -1.64 1.67
C SER A 50 9.52 -0.46 2.63
N PHE A 51 8.46 -0.27 3.40
CA PHE A 51 8.36 0.80 4.40
C PHE A 51 8.08 0.20 5.76
N GLY A 52 8.80 0.65 6.78
CA GLY A 52 8.50 0.28 8.16
C GLY A 52 7.17 0.89 8.62
N GLY A 53 6.76 0.56 9.83
CA GLY A 53 5.52 1.09 10.39
C GLY A 53 5.56 2.59 10.61
N TRP A 54 4.40 3.20 10.76
CA TRP A 54 4.27 4.62 11.10
C TRP A 54 4.83 5.58 10.04
N CYS A 55 4.91 5.16 8.78
CA CYS A 55 5.27 6.05 7.69
C CYS A 55 4.04 6.83 7.23
N SER A 56 4.23 8.10 6.92
CA SER A 56 3.18 8.94 6.36
C SER A 56 3.62 9.48 5.01
N PHE A 57 2.67 9.54 4.09
CA PHE A 57 2.93 10.00 2.73
C PHE A 57 2.01 11.18 2.43
N GLY A 58 2.60 12.26 1.96
CA GLY A 58 1.84 13.46 1.59
C GLY A 58 0.97 13.21 0.37
N GLU A 59 0.28 14.24 -0.07
CA GLU A 59 -0.62 14.13 -1.23
C GLU A 59 0.14 13.77 -2.51
N ARG A 60 -0.51 13.03 -3.38
CA ARG A 60 -0.05 12.71 -4.74
C ARG A 60 1.29 11.96 -4.79
N CYS A 61 1.61 11.18 -3.76
CA CYS A 61 2.74 10.27 -3.83
C CYS A 61 2.41 9.09 -4.74
N SER A 62 3.41 8.59 -5.49
CA SER A 62 3.21 7.47 -6.41
C SER A 62 4.11 6.30 -6.05
N PHE A 63 3.56 5.10 -6.13
CA PHE A 63 4.26 3.86 -5.77
C PHE A 63 4.29 2.92 -6.98
N GLY A 64 5.46 2.36 -7.26
CA GLY A 64 5.58 1.24 -8.18
C GLY A 64 4.98 -0.02 -7.59
N GLY A 65 4.97 -1.12 -8.32
CA GLY A 65 4.45 -2.39 -7.80
C GLY A 65 5.35 -3.04 -6.75
N TRP A 66 4.91 -4.17 -6.18
CA TRP A 66 5.69 -4.96 -5.21
C TRP A 66 6.05 -4.20 -3.92
N TYR A 67 5.18 -3.26 -3.51
CA TYR A 67 5.36 -2.50 -2.27
C TYR A 67 5.02 -3.34 -1.05
N SER A 68 5.60 -2.95 0.09
CA SER A 68 5.26 -3.50 1.39
C SER A 68 5.19 -2.35 2.39
N PHE A 69 4.06 -2.20 3.05
CA PHE A 69 3.87 -1.15 4.06
C PHE A 69 3.74 -1.80 5.44
N GLY A 70 4.48 -1.29 6.41
CA GLY A 70 4.34 -1.68 7.79
C GLY A 70 3.02 -1.19 8.39
N GLU A 71 2.82 -1.44 9.68
CA GLU A 71 1.60 -1.05 10.37
C GLU A 71 1.46 0.47 10.48
N ARG A 72 0.23 0.94 10.46
CA ARG A 72 -0.13 2.34 10.72
C ARG A 72 0.51 3.34 9.75
N CYS A 73 0.66 2.95 8.51
CA CYS A 73 1.03 3.89 7.46
C CYS A 73 -0.20 4.70 7.02
N SER A 74 0.00 5.97 6.72
CA SER A 74 -1.07 6.87 6.28
C SER A 74 -0.73 7.53 4.96
N PHE A 75 -1.76 7.79 4.16
CA PHE A 75 -1.59 8.29 2.78
C PHE A 75 -2.45 9.54 2.57
N GLY A 76 -1.83 10.58 2.02
CA GLY A 76 -2.56 11.78 1.63
C GLY A 76 -3.43 11.54 0.40
N ALA A 77 -4.23 12.52 0.06
CA ALA A 77 -5.13 12.44 -1.10
C ALA A 77 -4.34 12.35 -2.41
N GLY A 78 -4.88 11.64 -3.38
CA GLY A 78 -4.31 11.57 -4.73
C GLY A 78 -3.11 10.63 -4.87
N CYS A 79 -2.76 9.85 -3.85
CA CYS A 79 -1.72 8.85 -3.97
C CYS A 79 -2.12 7.76 -4.95
N SER A 80 -1.13 7.20 -5.67
CA SER A 80 -1.38 6.19 -6.70
C SER A 80 -0.52 4.95 -6.49
N CYS A 81 -1.09 3.79 -6.78
CA CYS A 81 -0.36 2.53 -6.84
C CYS A 81 0.00 2.20 -8.30
N GLU A 82 0.42 0.98 -8.58
CA GLU A 82 0.92 0.59 -9.91
C GLU A 82 0.00 1.01 -11.06
N ASN A 83 0.59 1.38 -12.16
CA ASN A 83 -0.08 1.86 -13.37
C ASN A 83 -0.89 3.15 -13.15
N GLY A 84 -0.49 3.96 -12.17
CA GLY A 84 -1.11 5.25 -11.93
C GLY A 84 -2.53 5.19 -11.35
N ARG A 85 -2.93 4.09 -10.75
CA ARG A 85 -4.24 3.96 -10.12
C ARG A 85 -4.30 4.80 -8.85
N VAL A 86 -5.09 5.85 -8.89
CA VAL A 86 -5.27 6.74 -7.73
C VAL A 86 -6.26 6.13 -6.76
N PHE A 87 -5.89 6.08 -5.49
CA PHE A 87 -6.73 5.47 -4.46
C PHE A 87 -7.09 6.47 -3.35
N LYS A 88 -8.21 6.20 -2.68
CA LYS A 88 -8.71 6.99 -1.54
C LYS A 88 -8.42 6.34 -0.21
N ALA A 89 -8.31 5.02 -0.19
CA ALA A 89 -8.10 4.28 1.05
C ALA A 89 -7.47 2.92 0.74
N ILE A 90 -6.79 2.38 1.74
CA ILE A 90 -6.20 1.03 1.69
C ILE A 90 -6.66 0.28 2.93
N VAL A 91 -7.07 -0.96 2.73
CA VAL A 91 -7.26 -1.93 3.82
C VAL A 91 -6.42 -3.14 3.47
N SER A 92 -5.68 -3.65 4.42
CA SER A 92 -4.84 -4.82 4.19
C SER A 92 -5.11 -5.90 5.21
N PHE A 93 -4.83 -7.13 4.83
CA PHE A 93 -4.89 -8.27 5.74
C PHE A 93 -3.75 -9.24 5.42
N GLU A 94 -3.42 -10.06 6.40
CA GLU A 94 -2.42 -11.11 6.26
C GLU A 94 -2.87 -12.35 7.02
N GLY A 95 -2.12 -13.44 6.87
CA GLY A 95 -2.48 -14.69 7.53
C GLY A 95 -3.34 -15.61 6.68
N ALA A 96 -3.70 -15.19 5.49
CA ALA A 96 -4.37 -16.04 4.52
C ALA A 96 -3.32 -16.75 3.64
N GLY A 97 -3.65 -17.95 3.16
CA GLY A 97 -2.77 -18.71 2.28
C GLY A 97 -1.57 -19.34 3.01
N ARG A 98 -0.78 -20.09 2.24
CA ARG A 98 0.36 -20.84 2.80
C ARG A 98 1.52 -19.95 3.24
N GLU A 99 1.74 -18.87 2.54
CA GLU A 99 2.87 -17.98 2.78
C GLU A 99 2.51 -16.77 3.63
N ARG A 100 1.27 -16.72 4.11
CA ARG A 100 0.76 -15.60 4.93
C ARG A 100 1.06 -14.24 4.30
N ARG A 101 0.91 -14.17 2.98
CA ARG A 101 1.15 -12.93 2.23
C ARG A 101 0.20 -11.83 2.65
N LYS A 102 0.73 -10.62 2.66
CA LYS A 102 -0.10 -9.45 2.91
C LYS A 102 -0.90 -9.12 1.64
N THR A 103 -2.19 -8.94 1.81
CA THR A 103 -3.11 -8.56 0.73
C THR A 103 -3.51 -7.12 0.92
N TYR A 104 -3.36 -6.32 -0.12
CA TYR A 104 -3.76 -4.91 -0.11
C TYR A 104 -5.01 -4.73 -0.94
N CYS A 105 -6.02 -4.11 -0.34
CA CYS A 105 -7.25 -3.76 -1.03
C CYS A 105 -7.34 -2.25 -1.09
N PHE A 106 -7.38 -1.71 -2.30
CA PHE A 106 -7.41 -0.26 -2.53
C PHE A 106 -8.81 0.15 -2.95
N LEU A 107 -9.34 1.19 -2.32
CA LEU A 107 -10.53 1.86 -2.81
C LEU A 107 -10.08 2.93 -3.80
N LEU A 108 -10.42 2.76 -5.07
CA LEU A 108 -10.05 3.71 -6.11
C LEU A 108 -11.00 4.91 -6.14
N GLU A 109 -10.65 5.94 -6.87
CA GLU A 109 -11.44 7.17 -6.95
C GLU A 109 -12.87 6.96 -7.44
N ASP A 110 -13.08 5.97 -8.30
CA ASP A 110 -14.43 5.63 -8.82
C ASP A 110 -15.20 4.68 -7.90
N ASN A 111 -14.69 4.45 -6.69
CA ASN A 111 -15.26 3.54 -5.68
C ASN A 111 -15.20 2.04 -6.05
N THR A 112 -14.42 1.67 -7.07
CA THR A 112 -14.11 0.27 -7.33
C THR A 112 -12.93 -0.16 -6.47
N ILE A 113 -12.74 -1.49 -6.34
CA ILE A 113 -11.69 -2.08 -5.53
C ILE A 113 -10.64 -2.73 -6.43
N PHE A 114 -9.38 -2.39 -6.18
CA PHE A 114 -8.21 -3.01 -6.79
C PHE A 114 -7.47 -3.80 -5.72
N VAL A 115 -7.06 -5.03 -6.04
CA VAL A 115 -6.41 -5.93 -5.08
C VAL A 115 -5.00 -6.29 -5.53
N ARG A 116 -4.09 -6.30 -4.57
CA ARG A 116 -2.72 -6.77 -4.77
C ARG A 116 -2.40 -7.83 -3.71
N CYS A 117 -2.05 -9.04 -4.16
CA CYS A 117 -1.70 -10.15 -3.28
C CYS A 117 -0.56 -10.96 -3.89
N GLY A 118 0.63 -10.80 -3.37
CA GLY A 118 1.81 -11.46 -3.94
C GLY A 118 1.99 -11.09 -5.42
N CYS A 119 2.01 -12.09 -6.28
CA CYS A 119 2.14 -11.88 -7.74
C CYS A 119 0.84 -11.45 -8.40
N PHE A 120 -0.28 -11.57 -7.69
CA PHE A 120 -1.59 -11.22 -8.26
C PHE A 120 -1.87 -9.72 -8.11
N SER A 121 -2.44 -9.13 -9.15
CA SER A 121 -3.07 -7.82 -9.06
C SER A 121 -4.26 -7.78 -10.01
N GLY A 122 -5.34 -7.14 -9.61
CA GLY A 122 -6.53 -7.06 -10.44
C GLY A 122 -7.75 -6.53 -9.72
N THR A 123 -8.89 -6.65 -10.37
CA THR A 123 -10.18 -6.23 -9.86
C THR A 123 -10.69 -7.18 -8.78
N GLU A 124 -11.75 -6.77 -8.10
CA GLU A 124 -12.45 -7.61 -7.12
C GLU A 124 -12.86 -8.95 -7.71
N SER A 125 -13.53 -8.95 -8.85
CA SER A 125 -13.99 -10.21 -9.46
C SER A 125 -12.83 -11.08 -9.93
N GLU A 126 -11.78 -10.50 -10.45
CA GLU A 126 -10.56 -11.23 -10.82
C GLU A 126 -9.90 -11.88 -9.61
N PHE A 127 -9.88 -11.17 -8.48
CA PHE A 127 -9.32 -11.72 -7.25
C PHE A 127 -10.13 -12.91 -6.73
N ILE A 128 -11.45 -12.81 -6.73
CA ILE A 128 -12.32 -13.91 -6.31
C ILE A 128 -12.12 -15.13 -7.22
N GLU A 129 -12.03 -14.93 -8.53
CA GLU A 129 -11.73 -16.03 -9.47
C GLU A 129 -10.39 -16.67 -9.16
N GLU A 130 -9.37 -15.88 -8.87
CA GLU A 130 -8.02 -16.38 -8.54
C GLU A 130 -8.04 -17.20 -7.24
N ILE A 131 -8.79 -16.77 -6.23
CA ILE A 131 -8.96 -17.54 -4.99
C ILE A 131 -9.56 -18.91 -5.28
N HIS A 132 -10.64 -18.95 -6.05
CA HIS A 132 -11.30 -20.22 -6.40
C HIS A 132 -10.37 -21.12 -7.23
N LYS A 133 -9.64 -20.55 -8.18
CA LYS A 133 -8.73 -21.30 -9.04
C LYS A 133 -7.57 -21.91 -8.25
N THR A 134 -7.00 -21.16 -7.33
CA THR A 134 -5.79 -21.55 -6.61
C THR A 134 -6.06 -22.35 -5.35
N HIS A 135 -7.16 -22.08 -4.66
CA HIS A 135 -7.42 -22.59 -3.31
C HIS A 135 -8.73 -23.39 -3.17
N ALA A 136 -9.41 -23.73 -4.30
CA ALA A 136 -10.67 -24.46 -4.25
C ALA A 136 -10.55 -25.75 -3.42
N GLY A 137 -11.48 -25.94 -2.50
CA GLY A 137 -11.53 -27.13 -1.64
C GLY A 137 -10.50 -27.16 -0.53
N THR A 138 -9.74 -26.08 -0.33
CA THR A 138 -8.78 -25.98 0.78
C THR A 138 -9.29 -24.99 1.83
N PRO A 139 -8.79 -25.08 3.09
CA PRO A 139 -9.15 -24.09 4.12
C PRO A 139 -8.77 -22.65 3.74
N HIS A 140 -7.78 -22.47 2.87
CA HIS A 140 -7.33 -21.15 2.44
C HIS A 140 -8.40 -20.41 1.64
N GLU A 141 -9.25 -21.12 0.91
CA GLU A 141 -10.34 -20.51 0.15
C GLU A 141 -11.26 -19.72 1.08
N ASP A 142 -11.75 -20.36 2.13
CA ASP A 142 -12.65 -19.72 3.08
C ASP A 142 -11.98 -18.57 3.84
N VAL A 143 -10.72 -18.73 4.19
CA VAL A 143 -9.96 -17.69 4.92
C VAL A 143 -9.81 -16.44 4.04
N TYR A 144 -9.41 -16.59 2.79
CA TYR A 144 -9.29 -15.46 1.87
C TYR A 144 -10.63 -14.78 1.64
N LEU A 145 -11.69 -15.55 1.39
CA LEU A 145 -13.01 -14.97 1.13
C LEU A 145 -13.55 -14.22 2.35
N SER A 146 -13.32 -14.74 3.56
CA SER A 146 -13.75 -14.08 4.80
C SER A 146 -13.02 -12.79 5.03
N PHE A 147 -11.70 -12.79 4.89
CA PHE A 147 -10.89 -11.57 5.06
C PHE A 147 -11.22 -10.54 3.98
N PHE A 148 -11.38 -10.98 2.74
CA PHE A 148 -11.72 -10.06 1.66
C PHE A 148 -13.10 -9.43 1.86
N ASP A 149 -14.09 -10.22 2.32
CA ASP A 149 -15.41 -9.70 2.62
C ASP A 149 -15.35 -8.60 3.69
N ALA A 150 -14.57 -8.82 4.75
CA ALA A 150 -14.37 -7.82 5.79
C ALA A 150 -13.70 -6.55 5.24
N ALA A 151 -12.65 -6.71 4.43
CA ALA A 151 -11.95 -5.59 3.81
C ALA A 151 -12.89 -4.79 2.90
N LYS A 152 -13.67 -5.47 2.09
CA LYS A 152 -14.65 -4.85 1.19
C LYS A 152 -15.68 -4.03 1.97
N LYS A 153 -16.22 -4.58 3.04
CA LYS A 153 -17.17 -3.86 3.90
C LYS A 153 -16.56 -2.61 4.51
N ALA A 154 -15.31 -2.70 4.97
CA ALA A 154 -14.60 -1.55 5.52
C ALA A 154 -14.41 -0.47 4.45
N LEU A 155 -13.99 -0.83 3.25
CA LEU A 155 -13.80 0.13 2.15
C LEU A 155 -15.12 0.76 1.71
N GLN A 156 -16.19 -0.01 1.66
CA GLN A 156 -17.53 0.51 1.32
C GLN A 156 -18.03 1.51 2.36
N ALA A 157 -17.74 1.27 3.64
CA ALA A 157 -18.09 2.21 4.70
C ALA A 157 -17.31 3.53 4.53
N ILE A 158 -16.03 3.45 4.20
CA ILE A 158 -15.20 4.64 3.91
C ILE A 158 -15.76 5.40 2.70
N ALA A 159 -16.16 4.70 1.65
CA ALA A 159 -16.72 5.31 0.44
C ALA A 159 -17.98 6.11 0.72
N LYS A 160 -18.81 5.65 1.65
CA LYS A 160 -20.05 6.35 2.02
C LYS A 160 -19.81 7.65 2.78
N ASP A 161 -18.70 7.73 3.52
CA ASP A 161 -18.35 8.91 4.32
C ASP A 161 -17.68 10.00 3.49
N ARG A 162 -17.43 9.76 2.24
CA ARG A 162 -16.76 10.68 1.32
C ARG A 162 -17.60 10.91 0.04
#